data_be33056cab7a058bc6732ff5a5ab44fe
#
_entry.id   be33056cab7a058bc6732ff5a5ab44fe
#
_cell.length_a   1.000
_cell.length_b   1.000
_cell.length_c   1.000
_cell.angle_alpha   90.00
_cell.angle_beta   90.00
_cell.angle_gamma   90.00
#
_symmetry.space_group_name_H-M   'P 1'
#
loop_
_entity.id
_entity.type
_entity.pdbx_description
1 polymer ?
#
loop_
_entity_poly.entity_id
_entity_poly.type
_entity_poly.pdbx_seq_one_letter_code
_entity_poly.pdbx_strand_id
1 'polypeptide(L)'
;MGRRGAILPRVTAADLVLFSILGGTALLLYGVRLVGEGLQRAAGTRLRHLLSTLTGNRFKALLVGAGVTAVLQSSSATTVMLVGFASAGLLSLRQTIGVILGADIGTTVTVQLLAFDLLALSPLVVFVGWLLWATGRGTARYVGQAILGFGFLFLGMKLVADGTSPLAKSALFADVLAALTSQPLVLLLVAALFSGVVRSSAATIGFALSLATAGALSLAGAIPIILGANIGTAATALIAAVGQNAEARRVAAAHAVFKVVGVALFFPFITPFADLVSRTAPDVPRQIANAHSVFNVIVAALFLPLSQWAAEFFTRLIPETETSHVGAMYLNEQTLDTPAVALGQALRETLRMGDVVVQSLRDSIAVLERNDEGLMRIVITRDDLIDRLEEDIKQFLIKLGAQQLTPDQAERETALIFVIANLEEIGDVVEKGLLELAEKKIRGGHSFSAQGWAEIRDVHGKVVENLELALSALAAQDPTIAEKVIRHKSHINLLERQLRQTHIQRLHEGLRESIDTSSLHLDLLANLKRANSLAAGIAYAVLGRHKVTDDDA
;
A
#
# COMPACT_ATOMS: atom_id res chain seq x y z
N MET A 1 -41.63 -12.86 51.40
CA MET A 1 -40.88 -12.25 50.31
C MET A 1 -39.87 -13.27 49.77
N GLY A 2 -40.27 -14.03 48.74
CA GLY A 2 -39.44 -15.08 48.15
C GLY A 2 -38.41 -14.47 47.20
N ARG A 3 -37.13 -14.70 47.46
CA ARG A 3 -36.04 -14.44 46.51
C ARG A 3 -36.20 -15.41 45.34
N ARG A 4 -36.64 -14.95 44.16
CA ARG A 4 -36.45 -15.64 42.89
C ARG A 4 -34.97 -15.63 42.58
N GLY A 5 -34.28 -16.74 42.90
CA GLY A 5 -32.94 -16.99 42.40
C GLY A 5 -33.02 -17.02 40.87
N ALA A 6 -32.29 -16.15 40.23
CA ALA A 6 -32.11 -16.23 38.78
C ALA A 6 -31.39 -17.57 38.47
N ILE A 7 -32.14 -18.53 37.95
CA ILE A 7 -31.62 -19.81 37.45
C ILE A 7 -30.89 -19.47 36.16
N LEU A 8 -29.55 -19.34 36.22
CA LEU A 8 -28.75 -19.32 35.00
C LEU A 8 -29.12 -20.56 34.17
N PRO A 9 -29.38 -20.41 32.86
CA PRO A 9 -29.68 -21.54 32.02
C PRO A 9 -28.55 -22.57 32.15
N ARG A 10 -28.89 -23.82 32.39
CA ARG A 10 -27.90 -24.91 32.42
C ARG A 10 -27.29 -25.06 31.05
N VAL A 11 -25.97 -24.79 30.93
CA VAL A 11 -25.20 -25.02 29.70
C VAL A 11 -25.28 -26.52 29.39
N THR A 12 -25.82 -26.86 28.24
CA THR A 12 -25.91 -28.26 27.77
C THR A 12 -24.60 -28.70 27.12
N ALA A 13 -24.42 -30.01 26.93
CA ALA A 13 -23.27 -30.52 26.17
C ALA A 13 -23.23 -29.98 24.71
N ALA A 14 -24.39 -29.76 24.11
CA ALA A 14 -24.50 -29.16 22.76
C ALA A 14 -24.05 -27.70 22.76
N ASP A 15 -24.40 -26.94 23.81
CA ASP A 15 -23.94 -25.54 23.95
C ASP A 15 -22.40 -25.47 24.08
N LEU A 16 -21.81 -26.38 24.87
CA LEU A 16 -20.35 -26.47 25.03
C LEU A 16 -19.64 -26.77 23.71
N VAL A 17 -20.17 -27.70 22.91
CA VAL A 17 -19.67 -28.00 21.57
C VAL A 17 -19.73 -26.75 20.68
N LEU A 18 -20.89 -26.09 20.64
CA LEU A 18 -21.07 -24.88 19.83
C LEU A 18 -20.11 -23.76 20.28
N PHE A 19 -20.00 -23.51 21.58
CA PHE A 19 -19.11 -22.49 22.11
C PHE A 19 -17.64 -22.81 21.85
N SER A 20 -17.24 -24.08 21.92
CA SER A 20 -15.87 -24.50 21.59
C SER A 20 -15.54 -24.27 20.12
N ILE A 21 -16.46 -24.60 19.20
CA ILE A 21 -16.26 -24.38 17.76
C ILE A 21 -16.23 -22.88 17.43
N LEU A 22 -17.21 -22.10 17.91
CA LEU A 22 -17.27 -20.66 17.64
C LEU A 22 -16.11 -19.90 18.28
N GLY A 23 -15.84 -20.15 19.56
CA GLY A 23 -14.73 -19.53 20.29
C GLY A 23 -13.37 -19.94 19.75
N GLY A 24 -13.22 -21.23 19.41
CA GLY A 24 -12.01 -21.75 18.77
C GLY A 24 -11.77 -21.12 17.40
N THR A 25 -12.81 -20.99 16.58
CA THR A 25 -12.73 -20.31 15.28
C THR A 25 -12.35 -18.83 15.46
N ALA A 26 -12.94 -18.12 16.41
CA ALA A 26 -12.61 -16.73 16.69
C ALA A 26 -11.15 -16.57 17.13
N LEU A 27 -10.64 -17.45 18.01
CA LEU A 27 -9.23 -17.44 18.45
C LEU A 27 -8.28 -17.78 17.30
N LEU A 28 -8.64 -18.74 16.44
CA LEU A 28 -7.86 -19.10 15.25
C LEU A 28 -7.72 -17.90 14.32
N LEU A 29 -8.84 -17.24 13.98
CA LEU A 29 -8.86 -16.06 13.11
C LEU A 29 -8.07 -14.89 13.73
N TYR A 30 -8.26 -14.63 15.01
CA TYR A 30 -7.54 -13.59 15.71
C TYR A 30 -6.04 -13.90 15.81
N GLY A 31 -5.69 -15.17 16.05
CA GLY A 31 -4.31 -15.64 16.06
C GLY A 31 -3.59 -15.40 14.73
N VAL A 32 -4.21 -15.76 13.60
CA VAL A 32 -3.66 -15.51 12.26
C VAL A 32 -3.38 -14.01 12.05
N ARG A 33 -4.36 -13.16 12.43
CA ARG A 33 -4.20 -11.70 12.33
C ARG A 33 -3.03 -11.20 13.18
N LEU A 34 -2.94 -11.66 14.42
CA LEU A 34 -1.93 -11.22 15.37
C LEU A 34 -0.52 -11.63 14.94
N VAL A 35 -0.36 -12.84 14.35
CA VAL A 35 0.90 -13.30 13.74
C VAL A 35 1.32 -12.35 12.62
N GLY A 36 0.41 -12.09 11.67
CA GLY A 36 0.68 -11.23 10.52
C GLY A 36 1.11 -9.82 10.94
N GLU A 37 0.35 -9.18 11.84
CA GLU A 37 0.67 -7.85 12.37
C GLU A 37 2.02 -7.82 13.11
N GLY A 38 2.28 -8.82 13.97
CA GLY A 38 3.52 -8.91 14.73
C GLY A 38 4.75 -9.04 13.83
N LEU A 39 4.71 -9.95 12.85
CA LEU A 39 5.80 -10.17 11.91
C LEU A 39 5.99 -8.99 10.95
N GLN A 40 4.90 -8.38 10.46
CA GLN A 40 4.97 -7.18 9.63
C GLN A 40 5.67 -6.02 10.33
N ARG A 41 5.33 -5.78 11.61
CA ARG A 41 5.99 -4.74 12.42
C ARG A 41 7.44 -5.08 12.75
N ALA A 42 7.74 -6.36 13.02
CA ALA A 42 9.10 -6.82 13.29
C ALA A 42 10.02 -6.68 12.06
N ALA A 43 9.49 -6.94 10.85
CA ALA A 43 10.24 -6.87 9.60
C ALA A 43 10.51 -5.42 9.12
N GLY A 44 9.66 -4.46 9.52
CA GLY A 44 9.82 -3.04 9.24
C GLY A 44 9.96 -2.70 7.75
N THR A 45 10.78 -1.69 7.44
CA THR A 45 11.00 -1.16 6.07
C THR A 45 11.85 -2.07 5.17
N ARG A 46 12.55 -3.07 5.74
CA ARG A 46 13.44 -3.97 4.99
C ARG A 46 12.70 -4.76 3.91
N LEU A 47 11.44 -5.13 4.17
CA LEU A 47 10.60 -5.86 3.21
C LEU A 47 10.33 -5.05 1.94
N ARG A 48 10.11 -3.73 2.09
CA ARG A 48 9.88 -2.83 0.95
C ARG A 48 11.13 -2.74 0.08
N HIS A 49 12.30 -2.59 0.71
CA HIS A 49 13.57 -2.53 -0.02
C HIS A 49 13.83 -3.83 -0.81
N LEU A 50 13.50 -5.00 -0.23
CA LEU A 50 13.58 -6.27 -0.95
C LEU A 50 12.67 -6.31 -2.19
N LEU A 51 11.44 -5.80 -2.10
CA LEU A 51 10.52 -5.74 -3.23
C LEU A 51 10.95 -4.71 -4.29
N SER A 52 11.52 -3.57 -3.88
CA SER A 52 11.97 -2.51 -4.81
C SER A 52 13.25 -2.87 -5.56
N THR A 53 14.08 -3.79 -5.06
CA THR A 53 15.31 -4.27 -5.72
C THR A 53 15.05 -5.36 -6.78
N LEU A 54 13.78 -5.65 -7.10
CA LEU A 54 13.40 -6.63 -8.10
C LEU A 54 13.84 -6.17 -9.49
N THR A 55 14.96 -6.71 -9.94
CA THR A 55 15.36 -6.64 -11.34
C THR A 55 14.48 -7.59 -12.18
N GLY A 56 14.32 -7.35 -13.47
CA GLY A 56 13.42 -8.08 -14.39
C GLY A 56 13.54 -9.62 -14.46
N ASN A 57 14.16 -10.27 -13.47
CA ASN A 57 14.30 -11.72 -13.39
C ASN A 57 13.12 -12.33 -12.61
N ARG A 58 12.25 -13.07 -13.34
CA ARG A 58 11.05 -13.72 -12.80
C ARG A 58 11.33 -14.74 -11.69
N PHE A 59 12.49 -15.43 -11.69
CA PHE A 59 12.85 -16.38 -10.64
C PHE A 59 13.23 -15.66 -9.35
N LYS A 60 13.97 -14.55 -9.44
CA LYS A 60 14.25 -13.70 -8.27
C LYS A 60 12.95 -13.12 -7.70
N ALA A 61 12.04 -12.66 -8.56
CA ALA A 61 10.74 -12.16 -8.14
C ALA A 61 9.92 -13.23 -7.38
N LEU A 62 9.90 -14.48 -7.89
CA LEU A 62 9.25 -15.60 -7.21
C LEU A 62 9.86 -15.87 -5.83
N LEU A 63 11.19 -15.95 -5.73
CA LEU A 63 11.88 -16.22 -4.46
C LEU A 63 11.64 -15.09 -3.44
N VAL A 64 11.71 -13.82 -3.89
CA VAL A 64 11.42 -12.68 -3.03
C VAL A 64 9.95 -12.68 -2.58
N GLY A 65 9.01 -12.97 -3.49
CA GLY A 65 7.60 -13.10 -3.15
C GLY A 65 7.35 -14.19 -2.11
N ALA A 66 7.98 -15.36 -2.28
CA ALA A 66 7.90 -16.46 -1.32
C ALA A 66 8.49 -16.08 0.04
N GLY A 67 9.69 -15.49 0.07
CA GLY A 67 10.34 -15.05 1.30
C GLY A 67 9.59 -13.95 2.04
N VAL A 68 9.15 -12.93 1.31
CA VAL A 68 8.35 -11.82 1.88
C VAL A 68 7.06 -12.36 2.48
N THR A 69 6.33 -13.22 1.76
CA THR A 69 5.06 -13.76 2.24
C THR A 69 5.25 -14.77 3.36
N ALA A 70 6.33 -15.57 3.35
CA ALA A 70 6.67 -16.43 4.47
C ALA A 70 6.92 -15.64 5.77
N VAL A 71 7.49 -14.43 5.66
CA VAL A 71 7.65 -13.51 6.81
C VAL A 71 6.34 -12.82 7.16
N LEU A 72 5.62 -12.27 6.17
CA LEU A 72 4.35 -11.57 6.40
C LEU A 72 3.20 -12.51 6.83
N GLN A 73 3.33 -13.81 6.53
CA GLN A 73 2.30 -14.84 6.77
C GLN A 73 0.95 -14.52 6.10
N SER A 74 0.96 -13.67 5.06
CA SER A 74 -0.24 -13.21 4.36
C SER A 74 0.04 -12.89 2.89
N SER A 75 -0.43 -13.78 1.99
CA SER A 75 -0.39 -13.50 0.54
C SER A 75 -1.33 -12.35 0.16
N SER A 76 -2.45 -12.21 0.87
CA SER A 76 -3.39 -11.10 0.65
C SER A 76 -2.72 -9.74 0.92
N ALA A 77 -1.99 -9.60 2.04
CA ALA A 77 -1.23 -8.39 2.34
C ALA A 77 -0.14 -8.13 1.29
N THR A 78 0.62 -9.17 0.90
CA THR A 78 1.63 -9.06 -0.16
C THR A 78 1.00 -8.60 -1.48
N THR A 79 -0.14 -9.18 -1.88
CA THR A 79 -0.79 -8.81 -3.15
C THR A 79 -1.37 -7.40 -3.12
N VAL A 80 -1.97 -6.96 -2.01
CA VAL A 80 -2.43 -5.57 -1.84
C VAL A 80 -1.25 -4.59 -1.95
N MET A 81 -0.09 -4.91 -1.36
CA MET A 81 1.12 -4.12 -1.56
C MET A 81 1.55 -4.07 -3.03
N LEU A 82 1.48 -5.19 -3.75
CA LEU A 82 1.83 -5.24 -5.18
C LEU A 82 0.86 -4.42 -6.03
N VAL A 83 -0.44 -4.47 -5.74
CA VAL A 83 -1.45 -3.59 -6.37
C VAL A 83 -1.09 -2.13 -6.11
N GLY A 84 -0.73 -1.76 -4.88
CA GLY A 84 -0.28 -0.41 -4.53
C GLY A 84 1.01 0.01 -5.24
N PHE A 85 2.02 -0.88 -5.30
CA PHE A 85 3.28 -0.57 -6.01
C PHE A 85 3.10 -0.49 -7.53
N ALA A 86 2.23 -1.31 -8.11
CA ALA A 86 1.88 -1.22 -9.52
C ALA A 86 1.11 0.08 -9.81
N SER A 87 0.13 0.43 -8.97
CA SER A 87 -0.56 1.72 -9.02
C SER A 87 0.43 2.88 -8.91
N ALA A 88 1.43 2.75 -8.03
CA ALA A 88 2.51 3.71 -7.89
C ALA A 88 3.57 3.67 -9.02
N GLY A 89 3.48 2.78 -10.02
CA GLY A 89 4.48 2.60 -11.08
C GLY A 89 5.87 2.18 -10.59
N LEU A 90 5.95 1.71 -9.33
CA LEU A 90 7.19 1.21 -8.73
C LEU A 90 7.54 -0.20 -9.23
N LEU A 91 6.54 -0.98 -9.63
CA LEU A 91 6.69 -2.32 -10.19
C LEU A 91 5.84 -2.45 -11.44
N SER A 92 6.41 -3.04 -12.49
CA SER A 92 5.66 -3.41 -13.68
C SER A 92 4.82 -4.67 -13.44
N LEU A 93 3.73 -4.84 -14.19
CA LEU A 93 2.91 -6.05 -14.17
C LEU A 93 3.74 -7.34 -14.30
N ARG A 94 4.73 -7.35 -15.18
CA ARG A 94 5.63 -8.50 -15.39
C ARG A 94 6.41 -8.88 -14.13
N GLN A 95 6.89 -7.90 -13.37
CA GLN A 95 7.60 -8.14 -12.11
C GLN A 95 6.64 -8.64 -11.02
N THR A 96 5.44 -8.06 -10.95
CA THR A 96 4.43 -8.45 -9.95
C THR A 96 3.92 -9.87 -10.12
N ILE A 97 3.79 -10.40 -11.35
CA ILE A 97 3.38 -11.78 -11.59
C ILE A 97 4.31 -12.79 -10.89
N GLY A 98 5.63 -12.61 -11.00
CA GLY A 98 6.59 -13.48 -10.32
C GLY A 98 6.44 -13.43 -8.79
N VAL A 99 6.25 -12.23 -8.25
CA VAL A 99 6.06 -12.03 -6.80
C VAL A 99 4.74 -12.64 -6.32
N ILE A 100 3.65 -12.51 -7.07
CA ILE A 100 2.33 -13.12 -6.76
C ILE A 100 2.45 -14.63 -6.65
N LEU A 101 3.03 -15.29 -7.66
CA LEU A 101 3.23 -16.74 -7.66
C LEU A 101 4.13 -17.19 -6.49
N GLY A 102 5.16 -16.39 -6.18
CA GLY A 102 5.99 -16.60 -4.99
C GLY A 102 5.22 -16.41 -3.68
N ALA A 103 4.36 -15.40 -3.60
CA ALA A 103 3.54 -15.15 -2.42
C ALA A 103 2.60 -16.32 -2.10
N ASP A 104 2.05 -16.95 -3.12
CA ASP A 104 1.20 -18.14 -2.96
C ASP A 104 2.00 -19.33 -2.39
N ILE A 105 3.26 -19.52 -2.82
CA ILE A 105 4.17 -20.50 -2.21
C ILE A 105 4.50 -20.09 -0.76
N GLY A 106 4.82 -18.81 -0.51
CA GLY A 106 5.18 -18.32 0.82
C GLY A 106 4.09 -18.54 1.87
N THR A 107 2.81 -18.44 1.48
CA THR A 107 1.67 -18.72 2.37
C THR A 107 1.64 -20.17 2.84
N THR A 108 2.19 -21.12 2.07
CA THR A 108 2.20 -22.53 2.45
C THR A 108 3.05 -22.79 3.70
N VAL A 109 4.04 -21.95 3.98
CA VAL A 109 4.86 -22.03 5.20
C VAL A 109 4.00 -21.94 6.45
N THR A 110 2.99 -21.05 6.45
CA THR A 110 2.03 -20.94 7.56
C THR A 110 1.33 -22.28 7.78
N VAL A 111 0.77 -22.84 6.72
CA VAL A 111 0.01 -24.11 6.79
C VAL A 111 0.94 -25.28 7.21
N GLN A 112 2.18 -25.29 6.74
CA GLN A 112 3.17 -26.28 7.18
C GLN A 112 3.47 -26.17 8.68
N LEU A 113 3.58 -24.94 9.20
CA LEU A 113 3.75 -24.71 10.65
C LEU A 113 2.52 -25.18 11.45
N LEU A 114 1.30 -24.95 10.92
CA LEU A 114 0.06 -25.39 11.56
C LEU A 114 -0.11 -26.90 11.62
N ALA A 115 0.47 -27.63 10.68
CA ALA A 115 0.42 -29.08 10.65
C ALA A 115 1.40 -29.76 11.61
N PHE A 116 2.22 -29.02 12.37
CA PHE A 116 2.97 -29.58 13.49
C PHE A 116 2.03 -29.86 14.69
N ASP A 117 2.24 -30.97 15.37
CA ASP A 117 1.46 -31.32 16.57
C ASP A 117 1.92 -30.50 17.78
N LEU A 118 1.59 -29.22 17.76
CA LEU A 118 1.88 -28.26 18.84
C LEU A 118 0.62 -27.90 19.64
N LEU A 119 -0.50 -28.58 19.42
CA LEU A 119 -1.78 -28.27 20.06
C LEU A 119 -1.71 -28.36 21.58
N ALA A 120 -1.01 -29.35 22.10
CA ALA A 120 -0.81 -29.54 23.55
C ALA A 120 0.07 -28.42 24.17
N LEU A 121 0.99 -27.85 23.40
CA LEU A 121 1.90 -26.80 23.86
C LEU A 121 1.30 -25.38 23.70
N SER A 122 0.12 -25.24 23.11
CA SER A 122 -0.50 -23.95 22.84
C SER A 122 -0.60 -23.01 24.05
N PRO A 123 -0.93 -23.46 25.30
CA PRO A 123 -0.95 -22.58 26.45
C PRO A 123 0.43 -22.03 26.80
N LEU A 124 1.49 -22.84 26.65
CA LEU A 124 2.88 -22.40 26.87
C LEU A 124 3.29 -21.35 25.84
N VAL A 125 2.94 -21.58 24.57
CA VAL A 125 3.22 -20.62 23.47
C VAL A 125 2.50 -19.31 23.73
N VAL A 126 1.24 -19.33 24.17
CA VAL A 126 0.48 -18.14 24.61
C VAL A 126 1.22 -17.40 25.70
N PHE A 127 1.66 -18.10 26.74
CA PHE A 127 2.34 -17.50 27.88
C PHE A 127 3.66 -16.85 27.48
N VAL A 128 4.51 -17.56 26.73
CA VAL A 128 5.80 -17.02 26.25
C VAL A 128 5.59 -15.82 25.34
N GLY A 129 4.65 -15.91 24.40
CA GLY A 129 4.31 -14.80 23.51
C GLY A 129 3.81 -13.58 24.27
N TRP A 130 2.90 -13.78 25.24
CA TRP A 130 2.40 -12.71 26.10
C TRP A 130 3.52 -12.06 26.91
N LEU A 131 4.41 -12.85 27.51
CA LEU A 131 5.52 -12.35 28.32
C LEU A 131 6.45 -11.46 27.47
N LEU A 132 6.84 -11.94 26.29
CA LEU A 132 7.68 -11.17 25.36
C LEU A 132 6.96 -9.91 24.84
N TRP A 133 5.67 -10.00 24.58
CA TRP A 133 4.87 -8.85 24.15
C TRP A 133 4.74 -7.79 25.24
N ALA A 134 4.52 -8.22 26.50
CA ALA A 134 4.28 -7.33 27.64
C ALA A 134 5.57 -6.67 28.14
N THR A 135 6.71 -7.41 28.17
CA THR A 135 7.98 -6.94 28.71
C THR A 135 8.99 -6.49 27.65
N GLY A 136 8.84 -6.95 26.40
CA GLY A 136 9.74 -6.65 25.30
C GLY A 136 9.62 -5.20 24.82
N ARG A 137 10.70 -4.68 24.22
CA ARG A 137 10.77 -3.36 23.61
C ARG A 137 11.16 -3.49 22.13
N GLY A 138 10.72 -2.55 21.30
CA GLY A 138 11.04 -2.54 19.86
C GLY A 138 10.66 -3.85 19.17
N THR A 139 11.58 -4.42 18.40
CA THR A 139 11.37 -5.65 17.63
C THR A 139 10.99 -6.86 18.49
N ALA A 140 11.53 -6.97 19.72
CA ALA A 140 11.22 -8.09 20.63
C ALA A 140 9.73 -8.10 21.02
N ARG A 141 9.11 -6.95 21.21
CA ARG A 141 7.67 -6.84 21.48
C ARG A 141 6.84 -7.37 20.29
N TYR A 142 7.21 -7.03 19.07
CA TYR A 142 6.51 -7.47 17.86
C TYR A 142 6.68 -8.95 17.58
N VAL A 143 7.88 -9.50 17.86
CA VAL A 143 8.12 -10.96 17.83
C VAL A 143 7.28 -11.65 18.91
N GLY A 144 7.19 -11.09 20.11
CA GLY A 144 6.30 -11.57 21.18
C GLY A 144 4.83 -11.60 20.74
N GLN A 145 4.37 -10.56 20.04
CA GLN A 145 3.03 -10.49 19.45
C GLN A 145 2.80 -11.63 18.44
N ALA A 146 3.76 -11.90 17.59
CA ALA A 146 3.66 -12.99 16.61
C ALA A 146 3.60 -14.37 17.30
N ILE A 147 4.44 -14.61 18.30
CA ILE A 147 4.42 -15.86 19.08
C ILE A 147 3.10 -16.02 19.82
N LEU A 148 2.56 -14.96 20.44
CA LEU A 148 1.24 -14.94 21.06
C LEU A 148 0.13 -15.30 20.06
N GLY A 149 0.22 -14.74 18.84
CA GLY A 149 -0.68 -15.07 17.73
C GLY A 149 -0.64 -16.54 17.35
N PHE A 150 0.54 -17.16 17.22
CA PHE A 150 0.67 -18.61 17.01
C PHE A 150 0.07 -19.41 18.18
N GLY A 151 0.26 -18.96 19.41
CA GLY A 151 -0.35 -19.58 20.58
C GLY A 151 -1.89 -19.60 20.52
N PHE A 152 -2.50 -18.46 20.17
CA PHE A 152 -3.96 -18.37 20.00
C PHE A 152 -4.45 -19.18 18.82
N LEU A 153 -3.69 -19.26 17.74
CA LEU A 153 -4.02 -20.05 16.57
C LEU A 153 -4.06 -21.54 16.90
N PHE A 154 -3.02 -22.10 17.55
CA PHE A 154 -3.02 -23.49 17.99
C PHE A 154 -4.08 -23.77 19.06
N LEU A 155 -4.30 -22.85 19.98
CA LEU A 155 -5.37 -22.99 21.00
C LEU A 155 -6.76 -22.98 20.32
N GLY A 156 -6.97 -22.12 19.34
CA GLY A 156 -8.20 -22.08 18.53
C GLY A 156 -8.42 -23.39 17.78
N MET A 157 -7.37 -23.90 17.11
CA MET A 157 -7.42 -25.20 16.43
C MET A 157 -7.77 -26.33 17.42
N LYS A 158 -7.17 -26.35 18.59
CA LYS A 158 -7.45 -27.32 19.63
C LYS A 158 -8.91 -27.25 20.08
N LEU A 159 -9.45 -26.07 20.35
CA LEU A 159 -10.85 -25.91 20.75
C LEU A 159 -11.83 -26.36 19.66
N VAL A 160 -11.54 -26.07 18.38
CA VAL A 160 -12.36 -26.56 17.25
C VAL A 160 -12.29 -28.09 17.18
N ALA A 161 -11.09 -28.68 17.29
CA ALA A 161 -10.92 -30.14 17.25
C ALA A 161 -11.64 -30.84 18.40
N ASP A 162 -11.45 -30.34 19.64
CA ASP A 162 -12.10 -30.89 20.84
C ASP A 162 -13.64 -30.75 20.76
N GLY A 163 -14.13 -29.60 20.28
CA GLY A 163 -15.57 -29.36 20.06
C GLY A 163 -16.18 -30.24 18.95
N THR A 164 -15.41 -30.53 17.90
CA THR A 164 -15.87 -31.34 16.76
C THR A 164 -15.79 -32.85 17.03
N SER A 165 -14.84 -33.29 17.85
CA SER A 165 -14.63 -34.72 18.12
C SER A 165 -15.88 -35.49 18.59
N PRO A 166 -16.76 -34.96 19.47
CA PRO A 166 -18.02 -35.62 19.80
C PRO A 166 -18.98 -35.72 18.60
N LEU A 167 -19.00 -34.70 17.74
CA LEU A 167 -19.83 -34.68 16.53
C LEU A 167 -19.36 -35.73 15.50
N ALA A 168 -18.05 -35.89 15.34
CA ALA A 168 -17.43 -36.85 14.43
C ALA A 168 -17.86 -38.30 14.73
N LYS A 169 -18.27 -38.58 15.97
CA LYS A 169 -18.80 -39.90 16.40
C LYS A 169 -20.31 -40.06 16.14
N SER A 170 -21.02 -39.02 15.73
CA SER A 170 -22.43 -39.05 15.39
C SER A 170 -22.64 -39.56 13.98
N ALA A 171 -23.54 -40.56 13.79
CA ALA A 171 -23.87 -41.08 12.46
C ALA A 171 -24.41 -39.97 11.54
N LEU A 172 -25.29 -39.10 12.07
CA LEU A 172 -25.87 -37.99 11.30
C LEU A 172 -24.76 -37.03 10.80
N PHE A 173 -23.77 -36.72 11.63
CA PHE A 173 -22.67 -35.84 11.22
C PHE A 173 -21.79 -36.52 10.16
N ALA A 174 -21.48 -37.80 10.36
CA ALA A 174 -20.74 -38.60 9.38
C ALA A 174 -21.45 -38.66 8.01
N ASP A 175 -22.79 -38.86 8.00
CA ASP A 175 -23.57 -38.88 6.78
C ASP A 175 -23.58 -37.52 6.08
N VAL A 176 -23.76 -36.43 6.82
CA VAL A 176 -23.70 -35.05 6.27
C VAL A 176 -22.33 -34.78 5.68
N LEU A 177 -21.26 -35.15 6.38
CA LEU A 177 -19.90 -34.92 5.90
C LEU A 177 -19.56 -35.78 4.68
N ALA A 178 -20.02 -37.03 4.64
CA ALA A 178 -19.90 -37.91 3.49
C ALA A 178 -20.67 -37.35 2.27
N ALA A 179 -21.88 -36.83 2.48
CA ALA A 179 -22.67 -36.17 1.44
C ALA A 179 -21.97 -34.92 0.91
N LEU A 180 -21.38 -34.08 1.78
CA LEU A 180 -20.61 -32.92 1.37
C LEU A 180 -19.30 -33.31 0.64
N THR A 181 -18.61 -34.35 1.09
CA THR A 181 -17.40 -34.87 0.44
C THR A 181 -17.69 -35.44 -0.95
N SER A 182 -18.87 -35.99 -1.16
CA SER A 182 -19.34 -36.46 -2.49
C SER A 182 -19.64 -35.31 -3.46
N GLN A 183 -19.70 -34.06 -2.98
CA GLN A 183 -19.95 -32.83 -3.74
C GLN A 183 -18.75 -31.88 -3.69
N PRO A 184 -17.61 -32.23 -4.32
CA PRO A 184 -16.38 -31.46 -4.19
C PRO A 184 -16.50 -29.99 -4.66
N LEU A 185 -17.39 -29.73 -5.65
CA LEU A 185 -17.63 -28.36 -6.11
C LEU A 185 -18.34 -27.52 -5.03
N VAL A 186 -19.28 -28.10 -4.28
CA VAL A 186 -19.95 -27.39 -3.18
C VAL A 186 -18.98 -27.05 -2.08
N LEU A 187 -18.13 -28.00 -1.66
CA LEU A 187 -17.07 -27.76 -0.67
C LEU A 187 -16.10 -26.67 -1.13
N LEU A 188 -15.70 -26.70 -2.39
CA LEU A 188 -14.84 -25.68 -2.99
C LEU A 188 -15.49 -24.28 -2.90
N LEU A 189 -16.75 -24.15 -3.32
CA LEU A 189 -17.45 -22.86 -3.32
C LEU A 189 -17.67 -22.33 -1.90
N VAL A 190 -18.06 -23.20 -0.96
CA VAL A 190 -18.21 -22.81 0.46
C VAL A 190 -16.87 -22.36 1.04
N ALA A 191 -15.80 -23.09 0.77
CA ALA A 191 -14.46 -22.71 1.22
C ALA A 191 -13.97 -21.41 0.56
N ALA A 192 -14.27 -21.19 -0.72
CA ALA A 192 -13.95 -19.95 -1.42
C ALA A 192 -14.69 -18.75 -0.80
N LEU A 193 -15.98 -18.90 -0.53
CA LEU A 193 -16.78 -17.86 0.14
C LEU A 193 -16.23 -17.57 1.54
N PHE A 194 -16.00 -18.60 2.34
CA PHE A 194 -15.46 -18.46 3.69
C PHE A 194 -14.09 -17.78 3.67
N SER A 195 -13.17 -18.25 2.82
CA SER A 195 -11.83 -17.67 2.67
C SER A 195 -11.86 -16.21 2.18
N GLY A 196 -12.80 -15.88 1.28
CA GLY A 196 -13.01 -14.52 0.79
C GLY A 196 -13.47 -13.57 1.90
N VAL A 197 -14.43 -14.01 2.74
CA VAL A 197 -14.91 -13.23 3.90
C VAL A 197 -13.82 -13.06 4.96
N VAL A 198 -13.14 -14.15 5.31
CA VAL A 198 -12.05 -14.16 6.31
C VAL A 198 -10.78 -13.50 5.77
N ARG A 199 -10.64 -13.38 4.44
CA ARG A 199 -9.46 -12.84 3.74
C ARG A 199 -8.16 -13.62 4.04
N SER A 200 -8.26 -14.92 4.35
CA SER A 200 -7.13 -15.77 4.72
C SER A 200 -7.34 -17.23 4.32
N SER A 201 -6.55 -17.71 3.37
CA SER A 201 -6.52 -19.13 3.03
C SER A 201 -5.91 -19.98 4.16
N ALA A 202 -4.90 -19.44 4.86
CA ALA A 202 -4.27 -20.13 5.98
C ALA A 202 -5.25 -20.38 7.14
N ALA A 203 -6.14 -19.43 7.43
CA ALA A 203 -7.18 -19.60 8.44
C ALA A 203 -8.22 -20.65 8.01
N THR A 204 -8.65 -20.62 6.74
CA THR A 204 -9.60 -21.61 6.18
C THR A 204 -9.00 -23.02 6.21
N ILE A 205 -7.73 -23.17 5.82
CA ILE A 205 -7.04 -24.45 5.87
C ILE A 205 -6.75 -24.86 7.31
N GLY A 206 -6.44 -23.93 8.21
CA GLY A 206 -6.29 -24.18 9.65
C GLY A 206 -7.57 -24.74 10.28
N PHE A 207 -8.73 -24.25 9.87
CA PHE A 207 -10.01 -24.84 10.25
C PHE A 207 -10.18 -26.27 9.71
N ALA A 208 -9.82 -26.51 8.44
CA ALA A 208 -9.83 -27.87 7.87
C ALA A 208 -8.84 -28.81 8.59
N LEU A 209 -7.64 -28.33 8.97
CA LEU A 209 -6.69 -29.06 9.80
C LEU A 209 -7.29 -29.45 11.16
N SER A 210 -8.03 -28.56 11.80
CA SER A 210 -8.72 -28.85 13.08
C SER A 210 -9.74 -29.97 12.93
N LEU A 211 -10.55 -29.96 11.86
CA LEU A 211 -11.50 -31.03 11.55
C LEU A 211 -10.80 -32.36 11.24
N ALA A 212 -9.69 -32.30 10.52
CA ALA A 212 -8.88 -33.51 10.23
C ALA A 212 -8.25 -34.09 11.49
N THR A 213 -7.75 -33.24 12.42
CA THR A 213 -7.23 -33.66 13.72
C THR A 213 -8.31 -34.32 14.58
N ALA A 214 -9.56 -33.85 14.50
CA ALA A 214 -10.70 -34.46 15.17
C ALA A 214 -11.16 -35.77 14.52
N GLY A 215 -10.55 -36.19 13.40
CA GLY A 215 -10.99 -37.35 12.60
C GLY A 215 -12.26 -37.13 11.80
N ALA A 216 -12.74 -35.87 11.72
CA ALA A 216 -13.98 -35.51 11.06
C ALA A 216 -13.80 -35.25 9.55
N LEU A 217 -12.59 -34.96 9.07
CA LEU A 217 -12.33 -34.63 7.66
C LEU A 217 -11.23 -35.51 7.07
N SER A 218 -11.53 -36.18 5.94
CA SER A 218 -10.53 -36.93 5.18
C SER A 218 -9.71 -36.02 4.26
N LEU A 219 -8.55 -36.53 3.77
CA LEU A 219 -7.74 -35.82 2.77
C LEU A 219 -8.55 -35.47 1.50
N ALA A 220 -9.36 -36.44 1.00
CA ALA A 220 -10.18 -36.23 -0.18
C ALA A 220 -11.20 -35.08 0.00
N GLY A 221 -11.79 -34.94 1.19
CA GLY A 221 -12.67 -33.81 1.52
C GLY A 221 -11.91 -32.50 1.75
N ALA A 222 -10.66 -32.56 2.19
CA ALA A 222 -9.84 -31.36 2.45
C ALA A 222 -9.32 -30.70 1.17
N ILE A 223 -9.02 -31.45 0.11
CA ILE A 223 -8.49 -30.89 -1.15
C ILE A 223 -9.43 -29.85 -1.77
N PRO A 224 -10.75 -30.07 -1.95
CA PRO A 224 -11.67 -29.05 -2.43
C PRO A 224 -11.66 -27.79 -1.55
N ILE A 225 -11.49 -27.93 -0.23
CA ILE A 225 -11.40 -26.80 0.71
C ILE A 225 -10.10 -26.01 0.46
N ILE A 226 -8.97 -26.70 0.24
CA ILE A 226 -7.69 -26.06 -0.10
C ILE A 226 -7.83 -25.26 -1.41
N LEU A 227 -8.41 -25.86 -2.44
CA LEU A 227 -8.63 -25.22 -3.74
C LEU A 227 -9.54 -23.99 -3.62
N GLY A 228 -10.66 -24.13 -2.91
CA GLY A 228 -11.58 -23.02 -2.64
C GLY A 228 -10.94 -21.89 -1.84
N ALA A 229 -10.18 -22.24 -0.79
CA ALA A 229 -9.46 -21.26 0.02
C ALA A 229 -8.48 -20.40 -0.81
N ASN A 230 -7.83 -21.00 -1.80
CA ASN A 230 -6.97 -20.28 -2.73
C ASN A 230 -7.75 -19.29 -3.61
N ILE A 231 -8.90 -19.67 -4.17
CA ILE A 231 -9.74 -18.75 -4.97
C ILE A 231 -10.28 -17.61 -4.10
N GLY A 232 -10.77 -17.90 -2.90
CA GLY A 232 -11.41 -16.90 -2.04
C GLY A 232 -10.50 -15.71 -1.71
N THR A 233 -9.22 -15.94 -1.51
CA THR A 233 -8.26 -14.87 -1.21
C THR A 233 -8.02 -13.90 -2.37
N ALA A 234 -8.33 -14.28 -3.62
CA ALA A 234 -8.21 -13.38 -4.76
C ALA A 234 -9.17 -12.19 -4.68
N ALA A 235 -10.31 -12.33 -3.98
CA ALA A 235 -11.25 -11.24 -3.75
C ALA A 235 -10.59 -10.02 -3.10
N THR A 236 -9.62 -10.23 -2.21
CA THR A 236 -8.91 -9.13 -1.53
C THR A 236 -8.14 -8.23 -2.53
N ALA A 237 -7.46 -8.83 -3.50
CA ALA A 237 -6.74 -8.07 -4.52
C ALA A 237 -7.69 -7.34 -5.47
N LEU A 238 -8.80 -7.99 -5.86
CA LEU A 238 -9.81 -7.37 -6.72
C LEU A 238 -10.46 -6.16 -6.04
N ILE A 239 -10.79 -6.28 -4.75
CA ILE A 239 -11.34 -5.16 -3.97
C ILE A 239 -10.31 -4.02 -3.86
N ALA A 240 -9.03 -4.35 -3.61
CA ALA A 240 -7.98 -3.34 -3.50
C ALA A 240 -7.70 -2.59 -4.83
N ALA A 241 -8.07 -3.18 -5.97
CA ALA A 241 -7.89 -2.58 -7.29
C ALA A 241 -9.08 -1.73 -7.75
N VAL A 242 -10.20 -1.73 -7.00
CA VAL A 242 -11.38 -0.90 -7.33
C VAL A 242 -10.98 0.58 -7.25
N GLY A 243 -11.30 1.33 -8.30
CA GLY A 243 -10.95 2.76 -8.40
C GLY A 243 -9.46 3.04 -8.71
N GLN A 244 -8.62 2.02 -8.84
CA GLN A 244 -7.21 2.19 -9.15
C GLN A 244 -6.94 2.25 -10.66
N ASN A 245 -5.72 2.66 -11.04
CA ASN A 245 -5.27 2.73 -12.43
C ASN A 245 -5.22 1.34 -13.12
N ALA A 246 -4.97 1.33 -14.42
CA ALA A 246 -4.95 0.11 -15.22
C ALA A 246 -3.91 -0.91 -14.74
N GLU A 247 -2.72 -0.48 -14.32
CA GLU A 247 -1.68 -1.39 -13.83
C GLU A 247 -2.12 -2.14 -12.57
N ALA A 248 -2.72 -1.45 -11.59
CA ALA A 248 -3.25 -2.05 -10.38
C ALA A 248 -4.37 -3.07 -10.69
N ARG A 249 -5.28 -2.73 -11.62
CA ARG A 249 -6.35 -3.63 -12.06
C ARG A 249 -5.82 -4.86 -12.80
N ARG A 250 -4.77 -4.70 -13.62
CA ARG A 250 -4.08 -5.81 -14.31
C ARG A 250 -3.46 -6.79 -13.31
N VAL A 251 -2.80 -6.27 -12.27
CA VAL A 251 -2.19 -7.09 -11.20
C VAL A 251 -3.24 -7.91 -10.46
N ALA A 252 -4.35 -7.28 -10.05
CA ALA A 252 -5.43 -7.96 -9.35
C ALA A 252 -6.14 -9.01 -10.23
N ALA A 253 -6.38 -8.69 -11.50
CA ALA A 253 -6.96 -9.60 -12.47
C ALA A 253 -6.05 -10.80 -12.73
N ALA A 254 -4.75 -10.59 -12.91
CA ALA A 254 -3.76 -11.65 -13.09
C ALA A 254 -3.75 -12.61 -11.88
N HIS A 255 -3.74 -12.08 -10.66
CA HIS A 255 -3.81 -12.89 -9.44
C HIS A 255 -5.09 -13.75 -9.39
N ALA A 256 -6.25 -13.15 -9.64
CA ALA A 256 -7.53 -13.86 -9.63
C ALA A 256 -7.58 -14.95 -10.70
N VAL A 257 -7.16 -14.66 -11.93
CA VAL A 257 -7.16 -15.60 -13.05
C VAL A 257 -6.20 -16.77 -12.78
N PHE A 258 -4.98 -16.52 -12.28
CA PHE A 258 -4.06 -17.62 -11.96
C PHE A 258 -4.63 -18.57 -10.91
N LYS A 259 -5.32 -18.06 -9.89
CA LYS A 259 -5.98 -18.88 -8.88
C LYS A 259 -7.14 -19.68 -9.47
N VAL A 260 -8.03 -19.04 -10.22
CA VAL A 260 -9.19 -19.72 -10.83
C VAL A 260 -8.73 -20.75 -11.85
N VAL A 261 -7.82 -20.41 -12.75
CA VAL A 261 -7.32 -21.35 -13.79
C VAL A 261 -6.50 -22.46 -13.14
N GLY A 262 -5.64 -22.16 -12.16
CA GLY A 262 -4.91 -23.17 -11.40
C GLY A 262 -5.84 -24.18 -10.75
N VAL A 263 -6.89 -23.72 -10.08
CA VAL A 263 -7.90 -24.60 -9.47
C VAL A 263 -8.66 -25.39 -10.54
N ALA A 264 -9.10 -24.75 -11.62
CA ALA A 264 -9.83 -25.42 -12.71
C ALA A 264 -9.01 -26.54 -13.34
N LEU A 265 -7.70 -26.37 -13.48
CA LEU A 265 -6.79 -27.40 -14.00
C LEU A 265 -6.62 -28.58 -13.02
N PHE A 266 -6.64 -28.31 -11.70
CA PHE A 266 -6.49 -29.34 -10.67
C PHE A 266 -7.80 -30.08 -10.35
N PHE A 267 -8.95 -29.40 -10.51
CA PHE A 267 -10.24 -29.91 -10.08
C PHE A 267 -10.59 -31.30 -10.65
N PRO A 268 -10.36 -31.62 -11.95
CA PRO A 268 -10.59 -32.94 -12.50
C PRO A 268 -9.69 -34.04 -11.91
N PHE A 269 -8.56 -33.64 -11.31
CA PHE A 269 -7.51 -34.55 -10.81
C PHE A 269 -7.48 -34.66 -9.28
N ILE A 270 -8.57 -34.27 -8.58
CA ILE A 270 -8.62 -34.28 -7.10
C ILE A 270 -8.29 -35.68 -6.55
N THR A 271 -8.86 -36.75 -7.09
CA THR A 271 -8.64 -38.13 -6.62
C THR A 271 -7.19 -38.57 -6.82
N PRO A 272 -6.61 -38.55 -8.05
CA PRO A 272 -5.20 -38.93 -8.23
C PRO A 272 -4.24 -38.01 -7.47
N PHE A 273 -4.60 -36.75 -7.26
CA PHE A 273 -3.80 -35.83 -6.44
C PHE A 273 -3.86 -36.22 -4.94
N ALA A 274 -5.04 -36.62 -4.42
CA ALA A 274 -5.19 -37.12 -3.06
C ALA A 274 -4.35 -38.39 -2.87
N ASP A 275 -4.36 -39.34 -3.82
CA ASP A 275 -3.57 -40.57 -3.77
C ASP A 275 -2.07 -40.30 -3.77
N LEU A 276 -1.62 -39.32 -4.55
CA LEU A 276 -0.22 -38.91 -4.56
C LEU A 276 0.19 -38.31 -3.22
N VAL A 277 -0.60 -37.38 -2.69
CA VAL A 277 -0.27 -36.66 -1.45
C VAL A 277 -0.39 -37.54 -0.22
N SER A 278 -1.29 -38.55 -0.22
CA SER A 278 -1.43 -39.49 0.90
C SER A 278 -0.14 -40.25 1.22
N ARG A 279 0.75 -40.39 0.23
CA ARG A 279 2.05 -41.05 0.37
C ARG A 279 3.13 -40.16 0.97
N THR A 280 2.87 -38.86 1.16
CA THR A 280 3.89 -37.89 1.61
C THR A 280 4.02 -37.79 3.12
N ALA A 281 3.05 -38.30 3.88
CA ALA A 281 3.06 -38.30 5.34
C ALA A 281 2.08 -39.34 5.91
N PRO A 282 2.27 -39.80 7.18
CA PRO A 282 1.38 -40.81 7.77
C PRO A 282 0.06 -40.21 8.27
N ASP A 283 0.01 -38.93 8.61
CA ASP A 283 -1.16 -38.25 9.22
C ASP A 283 -1.84 -37.30 8.24
N VAL A 284 -3.18 -37.23 8.31
CA VAL A 284 -3.99 -36.41 7.43
C VAL A 284 -3.70 -34.91 7.54
N PRO A 285 -3.48 -34.32 8.73
CA PRO A 285 -3.11 -32.89 8.84
C PRO A 285 -1.84 -32.56 8.04
N ARG A 286 -0.79 -33.37 8.12
CA ARG A 286 0.43 -33.14 7.35
C ARG A 286 0.22 -33.33 5.85
N GLN A 287 -0.60 -34.32 5.46
CA GLN A 287 -1.00 -34.50 4.06
C GLN A 287 -1.73 -33.28 3.50
N ILE A 288 -2.62 -32.66 4.28
CA ILE A 288 -3.33 -31.41 3.91
C ILE A 288 -2.33 -30.27 3.68
N ALA A 289 -1.37 -30.09 4.58
CA ALA A 289 -0.34 -29.08 4.42
C ALA A 289 0.54 -29.33 3.18
N ASN A 290 0.90 -30.58 2.94
CA ASN A 290 1.67 -30.99 1.75
C ASN A 290 0.85 -30.79 0.47
N ALA A 291 -0.46 -31.09 0.46
CA ALA A 291 -1.35 -30.82 -0.67
C ALA A 291 -1.37 -29.33 -1.02
N HIS A 292 -1.49 -28.45 -0.01
CA HIS A 292 -1.46 -27.02 -0.22
C HIS A 292 -0.12 -26.53 -0.80
N SER A 293 1.00 -27.06 -0.30
CA SER A 293 2.33 -26.70 -0.79
C SER A 293 2.56 -27.18 -2.23
N VAL A 294 2.26 -28.45 -2.50
CA VAL A 294 2.43 -29.06 -3.83
C VAL A 294 1.57 -28.35 -4.88
N PHE A 295 0.31 -28.06 -4.55
CA PHE A 295 -0.59 -27.30 -5.42
C PHE A 295 0.01 -25.96 -5.82
N ASN A 296 0.43 -25.12 -4.85
CA ASN A 296 0.96 -23.79 -5.13
C ASN A 296 2.29 -23.83 -5.90
N VAL A 297 3.16 -24.81 -5.60
CA VAL A 297 4.42 -25.02 -6.34
C VAL A 297 4.16 -25.40 -7.80
N ILE A 298 3.21 -26.32 -8.06
CA ILE A 298 2.85 -26.73 -9.43
C ILE A 298 2.23 -25.56 -10.20
N VAL A 299 1.31 -24.81 -9.58
CA VAL A 299 0.70 -23.61 -10.18
C VAL A 299 1.79 -22.58 -10.52
N ALA A 300 2.72 -22.32 -9.61
CA ALA A 300 3.82 -21.39 -9.87
C ALA A 300 4.74 -21.90 -11.00
N ALA A 301 5.09 -23.19 -11.00
CA ALA A 301 5.91 -23.79 -12.06
C ALA A 301 5.24 -23.71 -13.44
N LEU A 302 3.91 -23.84 -13.48
CA LEU A 302 3.13 -23.75 -14.72
C LEU A 302 3.03 -22.31 -15.26
N PHE A 303 2.73 -21.33 -14.38
CA PHE A 303 2.47 -19.95 -14.82
C PHE A 303 3.72 -19.08 -14.89
N LEU A 304 4.78 -19.35 -14.14
CA LEU A 304 6.01 -18.55 -14.16
C LEU A 304 6.66 -18.46 -15.56
N PRO A 305 6.78 -19.56 -16.34
CA PRO A 305 7.25 -19.47 -17.72
C PRO A 305 6.37 -18.57 -18.60
N LEU A 306 5.06 -18.57 -18.35
CA LEU A 306 4.05 -17.82 -19.12
C LEU A 306 3.89 -16.36 -18.66
N SER A 307 4.66 -15.90 -17.67
CA SER A 307 4.51 -14.59 -17.03
C SER A 307 4.58 -13.42 -18.01
N GLN A 308 5.43 -13.51 -19.06
CA GLN A 308 5.52 -12.47 -20.09
C GLN A 308 4.26 -12.42 -20.96
N TRP A 309 3.82 -13.57 -21.45
CA TRP A 309 2.60 -13.68 -22.25
C TRP A 309 1.37 -13.23 -21.44
N ALA A 310 1.29 -13.63 -20.18
CA ALA A 310 0.23 -13.20 -19.28
C ALA A 310 0.23 -11.67 -19.08
N ALA A 311 1.40 -11.06 -18.91
CA ALA A 311 1.50 -9.59 -18.79
C ALA A 311 0.98 -8.90 -20.06
N GLU A 312 1.37 -9.37 -21.24
CA GLU A 312 0.89 -8.83 -22.53
C GLU A 312 -0.62 -9.03 -22.69
N PHE A 313 -1.15 -10.20 -22.31
CA PHE A 313 -2.58 -10.49 -22.34
C PHE A 313 -3.38 -9.54 -21.47
N PHE A 314 -3.00 -9.34 -20.19
CA PHE A 314 -3.71 -8.43 -19.30
C PHE A 314 -3.55 -6.96 -19.70
N THR A 315 -2.43 -6.58 -20.31
CA THR A 315 -2.24 -5.22 -20.85
C THR A 315 -3.21 -4.93 -21.99
N ARG A 316 -3.47 -5.92 -22.86
CA ARG A 316 -4.46 -5.79 -23.93
C ARG A 316 -5.91 -5.86 -23.43
N LEU A 317 -6.16 -6.72 -22.42
CA LEU A 317 -7.50 -6.92 -21.87
C LEU A 317 -7.99 -5.70 -21.08
N ILE A 318 -7.08 -5.03 -20.37
CA ILE A 318 -7.36 -3.85 -19.55
C ILE A 318 -6.51 -2.70 -20.07
N PRO A 319 -6.98 -1.99 -21.13
CA PRO A 319 -6.23 -0.86 -21.70
C PRO A 319 -6.13 0.29 -20.69
N GLU A 320 -5.12 1.13 -20.84
CA GLU A 320 -5.07 2.41 -20.15
C GLU A 320 -6.21 3.30 -20.67
N THR A 321 -7.09 3.70 -19.80
CA THR A 321 -8.11 4.70 -20.11
C THR A 321 -7.54 6.04 -19.64
N GLU A 322 -7.33 6.97 -20.56
CA GLU A 322 -7.10 8.37 -20.21
C GLU A 322 -8.40 8.92 -19.60
N THR A 323 -8.63 8.59 -18.35
CA THR A 323 -9.66 9.28 -17.58
C THR A 323 -8.99 10.52 -17.02
N SER A 324 -9.46 11.67 -17.43
CA SER A 324 -9.18 12.94 -16.75
C SER A 324 -9.82 12.87 -15.35
N HIS A 325 -9.11 12.23 -14.40
CA HIS A 325 -9.55 12.22 -13.01
C HIS A 325 -9.32 13.60 -12.43
N VAL A 326 -10.43 14.31 -12.19
CA VAL A 326 -10.46 15.57 -11.45
C VAL A 326 -10.33 15.22 -9.95
N GLY A 327 -9.13 14.92 -9.46
CA GLY A 327 -8.86 14.53 -8.06
C GLY A 327 -7.71 13.54 -7.92
N ALA A 328 -7.57 12.95 -6.74
CA ALA A 328 -6.52 11.99 -6.43
C ALA A 328 -6.66 10.70 -7.24
N MET A 329 -5.56 10.24 -7.84
CA MET A 329 -5.52 9.06 -8.71
C MET A 329 -4.92 7.83 -8.03
N TYR A 330 -4.04 8.04 -7.04
CA TYR A 330 -3.21 6.97 -6.47
C TYR A 330 -3.59 6.62 -5.04
N LEU A 331 -4.47 7.38 -4.38
CA LEU A 331 -4.89 7.14 -3.01
C LEU A 331 -5.93 6.02 -2.96
N ASN A 332 -5.76 5.09 -2.01
CA ASN A 332 -6.70 4.01 -1.76
C ASN A 332 -6.86 3.78 -0.26
N GLU A 333 -8.02 4.07 0.29
CA GLU A 333 -8.32 3.92 1.72
C GLU A 333 -8.16 2.48 2.23
N GLN A 334 -8.29 1.48 1.36
CA GLN A 334 -8.08 0.07 1.74
C GLN A 334 -6.63 -0.26 2.07
N THR A 335 -5.68 0.62 1.69
CA THR A 335 -4.26 0.47 2.02
C THR A 335 -3.89 1.07 3.37
N LEU A 336 -4.81 1.77 4.05
CA LEU A 336 -4.57 2.39 5.35
C LEU A 336 -4.14 1.37 6.41
N ASP A 337 -4.63 0.13 6.33
CA ASP A 337 -4.19 -0.99 7.18
C ASP A 337 -2.72 -1.39 6.93
N THR A 338 -2.10 -0.87 5.85
CA THR A 338 -0.69 -1.11 5.50
C THR A 338 0.04 0.23 5.34
N PRO A 339 0.41 0.89 6.45
CA PRO A 339 0.90 2.28 6.45
C PRO A 339 2.05 2.55 5.48
N ALA A 340 2.91 1.55 5.27
CA ALA A 340 4.02 1.64 4.33
C ALA A 340 3.56 1.81 2.88
N VAL A 341 2.47 1.17 2.47
CA VAL A 341 1.88 1.31 1.12
C VAL A 341 1.15 2.63 1.01
N ALA A 342 0.34 2.96 2.02
CA ALA A 342 -0.41 4.21 2.07
C ALA A 342 0.51 5.44 1.94
N LEU A 343 1.64 5.48 2.67
CA LEU A 343 2.65 6.53 2.55
C LEU A 343 3.28 6.58 1.15
N GLY A 344 3.49 5.41 0.51
CA GLY A 344 3.98 5.36 -0.88
C GLY A 344 2.99 5.95 -1.89
N GLN A 345 1.70 5.69 -1.69
CA GLN A 345 0.63 6.27 -2.51
C GLN A 345 0.50 7.78 -2.31
N ALA A 346 0.53 8.24 -1.03
CA ALA A 346 0.52 9.66 -0.70
C ALA A 346 1.73 10.39 -1.30
N LEU A 347 2.94 9.83 -1.20
CA LEU A 347 4.13 10.41 -1.83
C LEU A 347 3.95 10.57 -3.35
N ARG A 348 3.42 9.54 -4.01
CA ARG A 348 3.21 9.61 -5.45
C ARG A 348 2.19 10.69 -5.85
N GLU A 349 1.08 10.79 -5.10
CA GLU A 349 0.09 11.82 -5.36
C GLU A 349 0.66 13.22 -5.11
N THR A 350 1.50 13.38 -4.06
CA THR A 350 2.25 14.61 -3.78
C THR A 350 3.18 14.98 -4.92
N LEU A 351 3.89 14.01 -5.52
CA LEU A 351 4.76 14.27 -6.67
C LEU A 351 3.94 14.68 -7.91
N ARG A 352 2.75 14.07 -8.14
CA ARG A 352 1.84 14.49 -9.21
C ARG A 352 1.34 15.92 -9.01
N MET A 353 0.98 16.29 -7.77
CA MET A 353 0.65 17.67 -7.41
C MET A 353 1.83 18.61 -7.72
N GLY A 354 3.05 18.20 -7.35
CA GLY A 354 4.27 18.94 -7.66
C GLY A 354 4.49 19.16 -9.16
N ASP A 355 4.23 18.15 -10.01
CA ASP A 355 4.33 18.28 -11.46
C ASP A 355 3.34 19.34 -12.00
N VAL A 356 2.13 19.40 -11.46
CA VAL A 356 1.12 20.42 -11.83
C VAL A 356 1.60 21.80 -11.42
N VAL A 357 2.15 21.96 -10.22
CA VAL A 357 2.68 23.24 -9.71
C VAL A 357 3.87 23.71 -10.57
N VAL A 358 4.82 22.82 -10.89
CA VAL A 358 5.94 23.14 -11.80
C VAL A 358 5.46 23.62 -13.15
N GLN A 359 4.45 22.95 -13.72
CA GLN A 359 3.91 23.34 -15.01
C GLN A 359 3.19 24.69 -14.93
N SER A 360 2.45 24.96 -13.85
CA SER A 360 1.79 26.26 -13.63
C SER A 360 2.81 27.39 -13.48
N LEU A 361 3.89 27.16 -12.73
CA LEU A 361 4.98 28.10 -12.61
C LEU A 361 5.67 28.35 -13.95
N ARG A 362 5.96 27.31 -14.76
CA ARG A 362 6.55 27.47 -16.10
C ARG A 362 5.65 28.27 -17.05
N ASP A 363 4.35 28.00 -17.04
CA ASP A 363 3.42 28.68 -17.92
C ASP A 363 3.18 30.15 -17.53
N SER A 364 3.36 30.50 -16.24
CA SER A 364 3.19 31.89 -15.78
C SER A 364 4.10 32.90 -16.49
N ILE A 365 5.36 32.51 -16.80
CA ILE A 365 6.28 33.39 -17.53
C ILE A 365 5.86 33.54 -19.01
N ALA A 366 5.28 32.50 -19.61
CA ALA A 366 4.78 32.57 -20.98
C ALA A 366 3.53 33.47 -21.09
N VAL A 367 2.66 33.47 -20.06
CA VAL A 367 1.54 34.42 -19.94
C VAL A 367 2.05 35.85 -19.91
N LEU A 368 3.07 36.15 -19.07
CA LEU A 368 3.69 37.46 -18.96
C LEU A 368 4.38 37.90 -20.26
N GLU A 369 5.05 36.98 -20.98
CA GLU A 369 5.80 37.28 -22.21
C GLU A 369 4.87 37.58 -23.38
N ARG A 370 3.83 36.73 -23.56
CA ARG A 370 2.96 36.75 -24.75
C ARG A 370 1.66 37.52 -24.55
N ASN A 371 1.36 37.97 -23.32
CA ASN A 371 0.07 38.52 -22.92
C ASN A 371 -1.09 37.55 -23.25
N ASP A 372 -0.89 36.25 -23.00
CA ASP A 372 -1.81 35.19 -23.38
C ASP A 372 -2.87 34.96 -22.29
N GLU A 373 -4.03 35.63 -22.44
CA GLU A 373 -5.17 35.45 -21.53
C GLU A 373 -5.79 34.04 -21.59
N GLY A 374 -5.62 33.32 -22.72
CA GLY A 374 -6.09 31.96 -22.86
C GLY A 374 -5.29 31.01 -21.98
N LEU A 375 -3.94 31.10 -22.05
CA LEU A 375 -3.03 30.35 -21.19
C LEU A 375 -3.22 30.72 -19.70
N MET A 376 -3.45 32.02 -19.40
CA MET A 376 -3.73 32.47 -18.03
C MET A 376 -4.94 31.75 -17.41
N ARG A 377 -6.04 31.61 -18.15
CA ARG A 377 -7.23 30.86 -17.69
C ARG A 377 -6.93 29.39 -17.45
N ILE A 378 -6.10 28.77 -18.29
CA ILE A 378 -5.68 27.37 -18.10
C ILE A 378 -4.89 27.21 -16.79
N VAL A 379 -3.97 28.15 -16.50
CA VAL A 379 -3.17 28.09 -15.25
C VAL A 379 -4.06 28.29 -14.03
N ILE A 380 -5.01 29.21 -14.06
CA ILE A 380 -6.01 29.40 -12.98
C ILE A 380 -6.82 28.10 -12.74
N THR A 381 -7.30 27.45 -13.79
CA THR A 381 -8.04 26.18 -13.64
C THR A 381 -7.16 25.04 -13.06
N ARG A 382 -5.83 25.10 -13.24
CA ARG A 382 -4.92 24.13 -12.62
C ARG A 382 -4.78 24.35 -11.11
N ASP A 383 -4.99 25.57 -10.62
CA ASP A 383 -4.97 25.85 -9.19
C ASP A 383 -6.14 25.16 -8.48
N ASP A 384 -7.34 25.16 -9.05
CA ASP A 384 -8.47 24.34 -8.56
C ASP A 384 -8.12 22.84 -8.43
N LEU A 385 -7.23 22.32 -9.28
CA LEU A 385 -6.77 20.95 -9.18
C LEU A 385 -5.72 20.79 -8.07
N ILE A 386 -4.84 21.76 -7.86
CA ILE A 386 -3.82 21.77 -6.81
C ILE A 386 -4.51 21.76 -5.45
N ASP A 387 -5.50 22.64 -5.23
CA ASP A 387 -6.30 22.71 -4.01
C ASP A 387 -7.01 21.40 -3.69
N ARG A 388 -7.63 20.80 -4.70
CA ARG A 388 -8.30 19.50 -4.55
C ARG A 388 -7.34 18.38 -4.19
N LEU A 389 -6.15 18.37 -4.81
CA LEU A 389 -5.12 17.38 -4.50
C LEU A 389 -4.56 17.56 -3.08
N GLU A 390 -4.36 18.80 -2.64
CA GLU A 390 -3.97 19.10 -1.27
C GLU A 390 -4.99 18.50 -0.29
N GLU A 391 -6.28 18.79 -0.47
CA GLU A 391 -7.34 18.31 0.42
C GLU A 391 -7.43 16.77 0.40
N ASP A 392 -7.42 16.14 -0.79
CA ASP A 392 -7.51 14.69 -0.92
C ASP A 392 -6.32 13.98 -0.22
N ILE A 393 -5.08 14.48 -0.44
CA ILE A 393 -3.87 13.89 0.16
C ILE A 393 -3.88 14.11 1.67
N LYS A 394 -4.24 15.29 2.13
CA LYS A 394 -4.30 15.66 3.55
C LYS A 394 -5.31 14.79 4.30
N GLN A 395 -6.53 14.64 3.78
CA GLN A 395 -7.56 13.78 4.36
C GLN A 395 -7.09 12.33 4.44
N PHE A 396 -6.42 11.84 3.39
CA PHE A 396 -5.86 10.49 3.38
C PHE A 396 -4.77 10.31 4.44
N LEU A 397 -3.84 11.28 4.58
CA LEU A 397 -2.78 11.25 5.59
C LEU A 397 -3.34 11.35 7.01
N ILE A 398 -4.35 12.18 7.27
CA ILE A 398 -5.04 12.26 8.57
C ILE A 398 -5.66 10.90 8.94
N LYS A 399 -6.34 10.23 7.99
CA LYS A 399 -6.87 8.88 8.22
C LYS A 399 -5.76 7.86 8.49
N LEU A 400 -4.63 8.00 7.84
CA LEU A 400 -3.46 7.16 8.06
C LEU A 400 -2.84 7.40 9.45
N GLY A 401 -2.75 8.65 9.91
CA GLY A 401 -2.26 9.03 11.23
C GLY A 401 -3.08 8.44 12.39
N ALA A 402 -4.38 8.16 12.15
CA ALA A 402 -5.24 7.46 13.12
C ALA A 402 -4.87 5.97 13.28
N GLN A 403 -4.02 5.40 12.40
CA GLN A 403 -3.52 4.03 12.50
C GLN A 403 -2.30 3.96 13.44
N GLN A 404 -1.89 2.74 13.81
CA GLN A 404 -0.67 2.54 14.59
C GLN A 404 0.57 2.65 13.70
N LEU A 405 1.11 3.86 13.60
CA LEU A 405 2.34 4.13 12.85
C LEU A 405 3.60 3.81 13.68
N THR A 406 4.67 3.40 13.01
CA THR A 406 6.01 3.42 13.62
C THR A 406 6.52 4.86 13.68
N PRO A 407 7.52 5.19 14.54
CA PRO A 407 8.09 6.53 14.59
C PRO A 407 8.53 7.07 13.21
N ASP A 408 9.23 6.25 12.41
CA ASP A 408 9.66 6.60 11.04
C ASP A 408 8.48 6.87 10.08
N GLN A 409 7.36 6.15 10.27
CA GLN A 409 6.16 6.35 9.45
C GLN A 409 5.43 7.63 9.83
N ALA A 410 5.34 7.93 11.12
CA ALA A 410 4.74 9.18 11.61
C ALA A 410 5.56 10.40 11.17
N GLU A 411 6.89 10.31 11.18
CA GLU A 411 7.77 11.36 10.67
C GLU A 411 7.55 11.60 9.17
N ARG A 412 7.44 10.54 8.37
CA ARG A 412 7.15 10.64 6.92
C ARG A 412 5.76 11.19 6.63
N GLU A 413 4.76 10.82 7.40
CA GLU A 413 3.41 11.36 7.30
C GLU A 413 3.43 12.86 7.55
N THR A 414 4.05 13.32 8.63
CA THR A 414 4.21 14.75 8.96
C THR A 414 4.97 15.50 7.87
N ALA A 415 6.06 14.90 7.34
CA ALA A 415 6.84 15.49 6.25
C ALA A 415 5.99 15.69 4.98
N LEU A 416 5.16 14.72 4.61
CA LEU A 416 4.29 14.84 3.45
C LEU A 416 3.21 15.92 3.64
N ILE A 417 2.61 16.03 4.82
CA ILE A 417 1.66 17.11 5.15
C ILE A 417 2.33 18.48 4.98
N PHE A 418 3.56 18.62 5.44
CA PHE A 418 4.30 19.87 5.27
C PHE A 418 4.63 20.15 3.79
N VAL A 419 4.97 19.13 3.01
CA VAL A 419 5.27 19.28 1.58
C VAL A 419 4.05 19.70 0.77
N ILE A 420 2.88 19.08 0.99
CA ILE A 420 1.66 19.44 0.24
C ILE A 420 1.25 20.89 0.52
N ALA A 421 1.36 21.36 1.76
CA ALA A 421 1.10 22.75 2.11
C ALA A 421 2.05 23.72 1.39
N ASN A 422 3.36 23.39 1.28
CA ASN A 422 4.30 24.21 0.52
C ASN A 422 3.97 24.22 -0.99
N LEU A 423 3.51 23.11 -1.55
CA LEU A 423 3.15 23.00 -2.97
C LEU A 423 1.89 23.82 -3.28
N GLU A 424 0.88 23.75 -2.44
CA GLU A 424 -0.34 24.57 -2.57
C GLU A 424 0.03 26.07 -2.47
N GLU A 425 0.84 26.46 -1.48
CA GLU A 425 1.25 27.86 -1.34
C GLU A 425 2.10 28.37 -2.53
N ILE A 426 2.84 27.48 -3.25
CA ILE A 426 3.48 27.83 -4.53
C ILE A 426 2.41 28.03 -5.62
N GLY A 427 1.37 27.21 -5.66
CA GLY A 427 0.20 27.39 -6.54
C GLY A 427 -0.43 28.76 -6.34
N ASP A 428 -0.72 29.12 -5.09
CA ASP A 428 -1.23 30.43 -4.67
C ASP A 428 -0.31 31.60 -5.11
N VAL A 429 1.01 31.43 -4.98
CA VAL A 429 1.97 32.42 -5.47
C VAL A 429 1.88 32.58 -6.99
N VAL A 430 1.64 31.51 -7.73
CA VAL A 430 1.46 31.59 -9.18
C VAL A 430 0.14 32.29 -9.50
N GLU A 431 -0.98 31.83 -8.96
CA GLU A 431 -2.32 32.39 -9.27
C GLU A 431 -2.47 33.82 -8.75
N LYS A 432 -2.38 34.01 -7.44
CA LYS A 432 -2.65 35.28 -6.73
C LYS A 432 -1.48 36.27 -6.76
N GLY A 433 -0.29 35.78 -7.09
CA GLY A 433 0.92 36.60 -7.21
C GLY A 433 1.28 36.91 -8.67
N LEU A 434 1.73 35.90 -9.43
CA LEU A 434 2.31 36.11 -10.76
C LEU A 434 1.24 36.41 -11.82
N LEU A 435 0.09 35.71 -11.82
CA LEU A 435 -0.97 35.93 -12.82
C LEU A 435 -1.74 37.23 -12.59
N GLU A 436 -1.98 37.66 -11.34
CA GLU A 436 -2.57 38.99 -11.08
C GLU A 436 -1.66 40.11 -11.59
N LEU A 437 -0.35 39.98 -11.46
CA LEU A 437 0.60 40.95 -12.01
C LEU A 437 0.64 40.87 -13.55
N ALA A 438 0.47 39.69 -14.14
CA ALA A 438 0.32 39.54 -15.59
C ALA A 438 -0.96 40.25 -16.07
N GLU A 439 -2.09 40.08 -15.38
CA GLU A 439 -3.35 40.77 -15.69
C GLU A 439 -3.19 42.28 -15.63
N LYS A 440 -2.55 42.81 -14.57
CA LYS A 440 -2.27 44.27 -14.43
C LYS A 440 -1.40 44.77 -15.57
N LYS A 441 -0.34 44.00 -15.99
CA LYS A 441 0.51 44.33 -17.13
C LYS A 441 -0.28 44.39 -18.42
N ILE A 442 -1.13 43.40 -18.70
CA ILE A 442 -1.95 43.32 -19.93
C ILE A 442 -2.96 44.47 -19.99
N ARG A 443 -3.72 44.69 -18.91
CA ARG A 443 -4.72 45.77 -18.85
C ARG A 443 -4.11 47.17 -18.95
N GLY A 444 -2.91 47.38 -18.35
CA GLY A 444 -2.17 48.64 -18.41
C GLY A 444 -1.41 48.87 -19.73
N GLY A 445 -1.33 47.88 -20.60
CA GLY A 445 -0.53 47.96 -21.83
C GLY A 445 0.96 48.19 -21.57
N HIS A 446 1.44 47.75 -20.38
CA HIS A 446 2.82 47.97 -19.97
C HIS A 446 3.79 46.97 -20.62
N SER A 447 5.02 47.43 -20.88
CA SER A 447 6.13 46.59 -21.37
C SER A 447 7.36 46.79 -20.50
N PHE A 448 7.98 45.69 -20.07
CA PHE A 448 9.24 45.75 -19.36
C PHE A 448 10.37 46.20 -20.28
N SER A 449 11.38 46.85 -19.75
CA SER A 449 12.65 47.09 -20.46
C SER A 449 13.29 45.75 -20.81
N ALA A 450 14.02 45.67 -21.91
CA ALA A 450 14.69 44.43 -22.37
C ALA A 450 15.56 43.81 -21.28
N GLN A 451 16.29 44.62 -20.55
CA GLN A 451 17.12 44.18 -19.42
C GLN A 451 16.26 43.68 -18.24
N GLY A 452 15.23 44.43 -17.84
CA GLY A 452 14.34 44.06 -16.75
C GLY A 452 13.59 42.74 -17.03
N TRP A 453 13.20 42.52 -18.30
CA TRP A 453 12.58 41.26 -18.71
C TRP A 453 13.58 40.08 -18.66
N ALA A 454 14.81 40.28 -19.12
CA ALA A 454 15.84 39.26 -19.05
C ALA A 454 16.16 38.83 -17.59
N GLU A 455 16.17 39.79 -16.67
CA GLU A 455 16.36 39.55 -15.23
C GLU A 455 15.25 38.72 -14.64
N ILE A 456 13.97 39.08 -14.89
CA ILE A 456 12.79 38.32 -14.41
C ILE A 456 12.84 36.89 -14.94
N ARG A 457 13.13 36.71 -16.24
CA ARG A 457 13.20 35.38 -16.88
C ARG A 457 14.30 34.50 -16.31
N ASP A 458 15.48 35.09 -16.01
CA ASP A 458 16.62 34.37 -15.40
C ASP A 458 16.27 33.85 -13.99
N VAL A 459 15.70 34.72 -13.12
CA VAL A 459 15.28 34.33 -11.78
C VAL A 459 14.18 33.28 -11.85
N HIS A 460 13.18 33.48 -12.70
CA HIS A 460 12.09 32.51 -12.88
C HIS A 460 12.62 31.12 -13.28
N GLY A 461 13.51 31.03 -14.27
CA GLY A 461 14.13 29.77 -14.68
C GLY A 461 14.86 29.07 -13.53
N LYS A 462 15.63 29.81 -12.74
CA LYS A 462 16.32 29.26 -11.56
C LYS A 462 15.37 28.79 -10.46
N VAL A 463 14.22 29.44 -10.28
CA VAL A 463 13.20 29.02 -9.31
C VAL A 463 12.53 27.73 -9.77
N VAL A 464 12.18 27.61 -11.06
CA VAL A 464 11.66 26.37 -11.64
C VAL A 464 12.64 25.22 -11.46
N GLU A 465 13.92 25.41 -11.82
CA GLU A 465 14.96 24.39 -11.66
C GLU A 465 15.11 23.95 -10.19
N ASN A 466 15.02 24.91 -9.25
CA ASN A 466 15.14 24.61 -7.82
C ASN A 466 13.93 23.83 -7.27
N LEU A 467 12.72 24.12 -7.75
CA LEU A 467 11.52 23.37 -7.41
C LEU A 467 11.58 21.92 -7.97
N GLU A 468 12.02 21.75 -9.22
CA GLU A 468 12.23 20.42 -9.81
C GLU A 468 13.27 19.60 -9.04
N LEU A 469 14.34 20.26 -8.63
CA LEU A 469 15.38 19.63 -7.81
C LEU A 469 14.83 19.22 -6.44
N ALA A 470 13.94 20.03 -5.83
CA ALA A 470 13.29 19.72 -4.56
C ALA A 470 12.35 18.51 -4.68
N LEU A 471 11.57 18.43 -5.76
CA LEU A 471 10.73 17.26 -6.04
C LEU A 471 11.57 16.01 -6.33
N SER A 472 12.71 16.15 -7.00
CA SER A 472 13.64 15.05 -7.21
C SER A 472 14.24 14.55 -5.90
N ALA A 473 14.60 15.46 -4.98
CA ALA A 473 15.07 15.11 -3.63
C ALA A 473 13.98 14.35 -2.84
N LEU A 474 12.73 14.81 -2.92
CA LEU A 474 11.58 14.17 -2.29
C LEU A 474 11.32 12.76 -2.87
N ALA A 475 11.35 12.61 -4.20
CA ALA A 475 11.14 11.34 -4.86
C ALA A 475 12.22 10.31 -4.51
N ALA A 476 13.49 10.73 -4.53
CA ALA A 476 14.64 9.88 -4.24
C ALA A 476 14.87 9.69 -2.73
N GLN A 477 14.28 10.52 -1.86
CA GLN A 477 14.58 10.60 -0.43
C GLN A 477 16.09 10.80 -0.19
N ASP A 478 16.72 11.66 -1.02
CA ASP A 478 18.18 11.87 -1.02
C ASP A 478 18.57 13.18 -0.33
N PRO A 479 19.19 13.11 0.86
CA PRO A 479 19.66 14.29 1.59
C PRO A 479 20.65 15.15 0.81
N THR A 480 21.47 14.54 -0.06
CA THR A 480 22.50 15.26 -0.83
C THR A 480 21.86 16.21 -1.84
N ILE A 481 20.77 15.74 -2.50
CA ILE A 481 20.00 16.56 -3.43
C ILE A 481 19.27 17.67 -2.66
N ALA A 482 18.69 17.35 -1.50
CA ALA A 482 18.01 18.33 -0.64
C ALA A 482 18.95 19.46 -0.19
N GLU A 483 20.18 19.15 0.23
CA GLU A 483 21.19 20.18 0.57
C GLU A 483 21.56 21.06 -0.63
N LYS A 484 21.54 20.51 -1.86
CA LYS A 484 21.78 21.31 -3.07
C LYS A 484 20.66 22.33 -3.30
N VAL A 485 19.40 21.96 -3.04
CA VAL A 485 18.25 22.88 -3.09
C VAL A 485 18.45 24.07 -2.15
N ILE A 486 18.89 23.82 -0.92
CA ILE A 486 19.12 24.87 0.08
C ILE A 486 20.24 25.82 -0.37
N ARG A 487 21.32 25.29 -0.95
CA ARG A 487 22.39 26.14 -1.52
C ARG A 487 21.87 27.01 -2.68
N HIS A 488 21.03 26.45 -3.57
CA HIS A 488 20.40 27.20 -4.65
C HIS A 488 19.47 28.30 -4.11
N LYS A 489 18.69 28.03 -3.03
CA LYS A 489 17.87 29.06 -2.35
C LYS A 489 18.70 30.27 -1.99
N SER A 490 19.84 30.07 -1.34
CA SER A 490 20.71 31.17 -0.88
C SER A 490 21.26 31.98 -2.08
N HIS A 491 21.65 31.30 -3.17
CA HIS A 491 22.12 31.97 -4.38
C HIS A 491 21.03 32.81 -5.05
N ILE A 492 19.81 32.27 -5.19
CA ILE A 492 18.67 32.99 -5.78
C ILE A 492 18.29 34.20 -4.92
N ASN A 493 18.32 34.09 -3.60
CA ASN A 493 18.06 35.21 -2.69
C ASN A 493 19.10 36.33 -2.85
N LEU A 494 20.37 35.99 -3.05
CA LEU A 494 21.41 36.98 -3.32
C LEU A 494 21.20 37.67 -4.68
N LEU A 495 20.88 36.87 -5.71
CA LEU A 495 20.59 37.40 -7.04
C LEU A 495 19.39 38.36 -7.01
N GLU A 496 18.30 38.02 -6.33
CA GLU A 496 17.13 38.91 -6.17
C GLU A 496 17.54 40.26 -5.57
N ARG A 497 18.34 40.27 -4.51
CA ARG A 497 18.83 41.53 -3.91
C ARG A 497 19.63 42.36 -4.89
N GLN A 498 20.52 41.74 -5.68
CA GLN A 498 21.32 42.44 -6.70
C GLN A 498 20.43 43.04 -7.78
N LEU A 499 19.46 42.27 -8.28
CA LEU A 499 18.52 42.72 -9.33
C LEU A 499 17.62 43.87 -8.86
N ARG A 500 17.22 43.86 -7.60
CA ARG A 500 16.50 44.99 -6.98
C ARG A 500 17.35 46.26 -6.95
N GLN A 501 18.64 46.16 -6.65
CA GLN A 501 19.58 47.32 -6.70
C GLN A 501 19.78 47.82 -8.12
N THR A 502 19.99 46.93 -9.10
CA THR A 502 20.12 47.27 -10.53
C THR A 502 18.85 47.93 -11.07
N HIS A 503 17.68 47.47 -10.63
CA HIS A 503 16.39 48.09 -11.00
C HIS A 503 16.32 49.55 -10.48
N ILE A 504 16.66 49.79 -9.21
CA ILE A 504 16.69 51.14 -8.61
C ILE A 504 17.66 52.06 -9.39
N GLN A 505 18.80 51.54 -9.81
CA GLN A 505 19.73 52.31 -10.63
C GLN A 505 19.10 52.74 -11.97
N ARG A 506 18.39 51.85 -12.68
CA ARG A 506 17.69 52.18 -13.92
C ARG A 506 16.58 53.22 -13.71
N LEU A 507 15.94 53.28 -12.53
CA LEU A 507 14.99 54.34 -12.19
C LEU A 507 15.68 55.68 -12.09
N HIS A 508 16.88 55.72 -11.49
CA HIS A 508 17.70 56.97 -11.41
C HIS A 508 18.21 57.45 -12.78
N GLU A 509 18.42 56.53 -13.71
CA GLU A 509 18.80 56.82 -15.09
C GLU A 509 17.61 57.34 -15.94
N GLY A 510 16.39 57.30 -15.38
CA GLY A 510 15.19 57.86 -16.02
C GLY A 510 14.60 56.96 -17.12
N LEU A 511 14.88 55.65 -17.11
CA LEU A 511 14.39 54.71 -18.12
C LEU A 511 12.86 54.55 -17.98
N ARG A 512 12.10 55.09 -18.93
CA ARG A 512 10.63 55.22 -18.85
C ARG A 512 9.93 53.89 -18.63
N GLU A 513 10.32 52.84 -19.40
CA GLU A 513 9.73 51.51 -19.27
C GLU A 513 9.99 50.90 -17.87
N SER A 514 11.16 51.19 -17.26
CA SER A 514 11.46 50.74 -15.90
C SER A 514 10.65 51.53 -14.86
N ILE A 515 10.33 52.80 -15.11
CA ILE A 515 9.51 53.62 -14.22
C ILE A 515 8.05 53.14 -14.28
N ASP A 516 7.51 52.97 -15.51
CA ASP A 516 6.13 52.55 -15.73
C ASP A 516 5.82 51.15 -15.22
N THR A 517 6.82 50.27 -15.12
CA THR A 517 6.68 48.87 -14.66
C THR A 517 7.34 48.59 -13.33
N SER A 518 7.77 49.63 -12.58
CA SER A 518 8.61 49.44 -11.38
C SER A 518 7.94 48.57 -10.31
N SER A 519 6.67 48.81 -9.97
CA SER A 519 5.96 47.97 -9.01
C SER A 519 5.81 46.53 -9.50
N LEU A 520 5.41 46.34 -10.75
CA LEU A 520 5.28 45.00 -11.34
C LEU A 520 6.58 44.20 -11.30
N HIS A 521 7.72 44.86 -11.64
CA HIS A 521 9.03 44.23 -11.63
C HIS A 521 9.45 43.76 -10.23
N LEU A 522 9.31 44.65 -9.24
CA LEU A 522 9.70 44.35 -7.85
C LEU A 522 8.78 43.29 -7.22
N ASP A 523 7.49 43.33 -7.50
CA ASP A 523 6.52 42.38 -6.98
C ASP A 523 6.70 40.98 -7.64
N LEU A 524 7.06 40.92 -8.93
CA LEU A 524 7.42 39.65 -9.59
C LEU A 524 8.66 39.01 -8.94
N LEU A 525 9.72 39.79 -8.69
CA LEU A 525 10.91 39.29 -8.01
C LEU A 525 10.60 38.80 -6.59
N ALA A 526 9.73 39.50 -5.85
CA ALA A 526 9.32 39.13 -4.50
C ALA A 526 8.53 37.81 -4.49
N ASN A 527 7.58 37.63 -5.42
CA ASN A 527 6.80 36.40 -5.55
C ASN A 527 7.67 35.20 -5.96
N LEU A 528 8.60 35.39 -6.91
CA LEU A 528 9.56 34.35 -7.30
C LEU A 528 10.48 33.93 -6.14
N LYS A 529 10.92 34.90 -5.32
CA LYS A 529 11.68 34.61 -4.09
C LYS A 529 10.84 33.83 -3.08
N ARG A 530 9.53 34.15 -2.92
CA ARG A 530 8.62 33.41 -2.05
C ARG A 530 8.46 31.97 -2.53
N ALA A 531 8.21 31.74 -3.81
CA ALA A 531 8.14 30.40 -4.41
C ALA A 531 9.43 29.59 -4.19
N ASN A 532 10.60 30.25 -4.36
CA ASN A 532 11.89 29.61 -4.09
C ASN A 532 12.08 29.21 -2.61
N SER A 533 11.59 30.01 -1.68
CA SER A 533 11.64 29.71 -0.24
C SER A 533 10.76 28.51 0.12
N LEU A 534 9.59 28.41 -0.48
CA LEU A 534 8.68 27.27 -0.32
C LEU A 534 9.23 25.98 -0.95
N ALA A 535 9.87 26.08 -2.12
CA ALA A 535 10.59 24.97 -2.73
C ALA A 535 11.70 24.43 -1.81
N ALA A 536 12.42 25.31 -1.13
CA ALA A 536 13.41 24.89 -0.13
C ALA A 536 12.76 24.26 1.12
N GLY A 537 11.51 24.62 1.47
CA GLY A 537 10.71 23.96 2.49
C GLY A 537 10.55 22.46 2.23
N ILE A 538 10.35 22.08 0.98
CA ILE A 538 10.31 20.66 0.57
C ILE A 538 11.64 19.94 0.89
N ALA A 539 12.76 20.58 0.61
CA ALA A 539 14.08 20.02 0.93
C ALA A 539 14.31 19.88 2.44
N TYR A 540 13.86 20.85 3.25
CA TYR A 540 13.92 20.74 4.72
C TYR A 540 13.10 19.55 5.23
N ALA A 541 11.96 19.25 4.62
CA ALA A 541 11.15 18.07 4.95
C ALA A 541 11.92 16.76 4.70
N VAL A 542 12.64 16.68 3.58
CA VAL A 542 13.49 15.51 3.25
C VAL A 542 14.64 15.33 4.26
N LEU A 543 15.17 16.42 4.81
CA LEU A 543 16.24 16.41 5.82
C LEU A 543 15.74 16.15 7.25
N GLY A 544 14.43 15.93 7.47
CA GLY A 544 13.86 15.81 8.81
C GLY A 544 13.85 17.12 9.62
N ARG A 545 14.06 18.26 8.98
CA ARG A 545 14.08 19.58 9.59
C ARG A 545 12.74 20.31 9.40
N HIS A 546 11.67 19.76 9.98
CA HIS A 546 10.31 20.31 9.82
C HIS A 546 10.04 21.58 10.64
N LYS A 547 10.95 21.95 11.52
CA LYS A 547 10.90 23.22 12.26
C LYS A 547 11.86 24.18 11.59
N VAL A 548 11.33 25.18 10.91
CA VAL A 548 12.09 26.42 10.64
C VAL A 548 12.34 27.02 12.02
N THR A 549 13.57 26.90 12.55
CA THR A 549 14.00 27.72 13.66
C THR A 549 14.17 29.14 13.12
N ASP A 550 13.73 30.15 13.87
CA ASP A 550 13.76 31.57 13.49
C ASP A 550 15.17 32.10 13.14
N ASP A 551 16.21 31.28 13.24
CA ASP A 551 17.60 31.63 12.95
C ASP A 551 17.98 31.60 11.45
N ASP A 552 17.08 31.15 10.55
CA ASP A 552 17.33 31.06 9.09
C ASP A 552 16.51 32.10 8.26
N ALA A 553 15.89 33.11 8.89
CA ALA A 553 15.10 34.14 8.23
C ALA A 553 15.93 35.26 7.60
#